data_29fd643ba35f55d12bd4e6fc16fd3a51
#
_entry.id   29fd643ba35f55d12bd4e6fc16fd3a51
#
_cell.length_a   1.000
_cell.length_b   1.000
_cell.length_c   1.000
_cell.angle_alpha   90.00
_cell.angle_beta   90.00
_cell.angle_gamma   90.00
#
_symmetry.space_group_name_H-M   'P 1'
#
loop_
_entity.id
_entity.type
_entity.pdbx_description
1 polymer ?
#
loop_
_entity_poly.entity_id
_entity_poly.type
_entity_poly.pdbx_seq_one_letter_code
_entity_poly.pdbx_strand_id
1 'polypeptide(L)'
;MHKFKALYKGMYDDLKDAEMMIDYACEVKEHHAEDKALADELAKYAKYRLDHFMAFHKIFVDESKKMKEVSEKTVSQCMWHETHEQMQEWYDSISKKITKYK
;
A
#
# COMPACT_ATOMS: atom_id res chain seq x y z
N MET A 1 3.83 9.79 -19.95
CA MET A 1 4.27 9.22 -18.65
C MET A 1 4.47 7.72 -18.82
N HIS A 2 5.55 7.19 -18.30
CA HIS A 2 5.80 5.75 -18.35
C HIS A 2 4.80 5.02 -17.44
N LYS A 3 4.17 3.94 -17.93
CA LYS A 3 3.14 3.22 -17.16
C LYS A 3 3.63 2.64 -15.83
N PHE A 4 4.89 2.21 -15.74
CA PHE A 4 5.45 1.72 -14.49
C PHE A 4 5.55 2.81 -13.42
N LYS A 5 5.83 4.04 -13.85
CA LYS A 5 5.87 5.18 -12.93
C LYS A 5 4.48 5.43 -12.33
N ALA A 6 3.43 5.35 -13.15
CA ALA A 6 2.06 5.51 -12.69
C ALA A 6 1.64 4.38 -11.75
N LEU A 7 1.98 3.13 -12.08
CA LEU A 7 1.69 1.98 -11.24
C LEU A 7 2.42 2.07 -9.92
N TYR A 8 3.72 2.43 -9.95
CA TYR A 8 4.51 2.60 -8.74
C TYR A 8 3.89 3.67 -7.83
N LYS A 9 3.55 4.82 -8.40
CA LYS A 9 2.94 5.92 -7.65
C LYS A 9 1.64 5.48 -6.99
N GLY A 10 0.79 4.75 -7.72
CA GLY A 10 -0.46 4.21 -7.19
C GLY A 10 -0.21 3.26 -6.02
N MET A 11 0.74 2.33 -6.18
CA MET A 11 1.09 1.37 -5.12
C MET A 11 1.64 2.09 -3.89
N TYR A 12 2.54 3.03 -4.09
CA TYR A 12 3.16 3.79 -3.00
C TYR A 12 2.10 4.58 -2.22
N ASP A 13 1.23 5.29 -2.93
CA ASP A 13 0.18 6.10 -2.30
C ASP A 13 -0.81 5.22 -1.52
N ASP A 14 -1.17 4.06 -2.05
CA ASP A 14 -2.06 3.13 -1.36
C ASP A 14 -1.44 2.64 -0.05
N LEU A 15 -0.16 2.26 -0.06
CA LEU A 15 0.51 1.80 1.16
C LEU A 15 0.65 2.93 2.17
N LYS A 16 1.06 4.12 1.73
CA LYS A 16 1.22 5.28 2.60
C LYS A 16 -0.09 5.64 3.28
N ASP A 17 -1.17 5.73 2.52
CA ASP A 17 -2.48 6.08 3.05
C ASP A 17 -3.02 4.99 3.96
N ALA A 18 -2.86 3.71 3.58
CA ALA A 18 -3.28 2.60 4.43
C ALA A 18 -2.59 2.63 5.79
N GLU A 19 -1.27 2.86 5.81
CA GLU A 19 -0.53 2.94 7.06
C GLU A 19 -0.99 4.11 7.92
N MET A 20 -1.13 5.28 7.34
CA MET A 20 -1.60 6.46 8.08
C MET A 20 -2.98 6.22 8.68
N MET A 21 -3.90 5.63 7.93
CA MET A 21 -5.26 5.41 8.40
C MET A 21 -5.34 4.37 9.50
N ILE A 22 -4.58 3.28 9.40
CA ILE A 22 -4.59 2.28 10.47
C ILE A 22 -3.93 2.80 11.75
N ASP A 23 -2.88 3.61 11.61
CA ASP A 23 -2.23 4.21 12.76
C ASP A 23 -3.18 5.19 13.46
N TYR A 24 -3.92 6.01 12.71
CA TYR A 24 -4.95 6.90 13.28
C TYR A 24 -6.08 6.10 13.93
N ALA A 25 -6.52 5.01 13.31
CA ALA A 25 -7.55 4.15 13.89
C ALA A 25 -7.13 3.61 15.24
N CYS A 26 -5.90 3.12 15.35
CA CYS A 26 -5.36 2.60 16.60
C CYS A 26 -5.26 3.69 17.66
N GLU A 27 -4.83 4.88 17.28
CA GLU A 27 -4.71 6.04 18.18
C GLU A 27 -6.08 6.48 18.70
N VAL A 28 -7.07 6.58 17.82
CA VAL A 28 -8.44 6.94 18.22
C VAL A 28 -9.02 5.88 19.16
N LYS A 29 -8.84 4.60 18.84
CA LYS A 29 -9.32 3.51 19.67
C LYS A 29 -8.71 3.53 21.06
N GLU A 30 -7.42 3.86 21.16
CA GLU A 30 -6.69 3.86 22.41
C GLU A 30 -7.01 5.08 23.29
N HIS A 31 -7.08 6.28 22.68
CA HIS A 31 -7.19 7.54 23.42
C HIS A 31 -8.58 8.17 23.38
N HIS A 32 -9.44 7.72 22.50
CA HIS A 32 -10.77 8.27 22.30
C HIS A 32 -11.79 7.13 22.12
N ALA A 33 -11.91 6.30 23.16
CA ALA A 33 -12.76 5.11 23.11
C ALA A 33 -14.23 5.42 22.77
N GLU A 34 -14.68 6.65 23.07
CA GLU A 34 -16.03 7.13 22.75
C GLU A 34 -16.23 7.31 21.23
N ASP A 35 -15.15 7.43 20.48
CA ASP A 35 -15.18 7.62 19.02
C ASP A 35 -14.94 6.32 18.26
N LYS A 36 -15.48 5.21 18.76
CA LYS A 36 -15.28 3.89 18.15
C LYS A 36 -15.73 3.86 16.69
N ALA A 37 -16.83 4.54 16.36
CA ALA A 37 -17.32 4.57 14.98
C ALA A 37 -16.29 5.19 14.03
N LEU A 38 -15.63 6.27 14.46
CA LEU A 38 -14.56 6.89 13.68
C LEU A 38 -13.38 5.94 13.52
N ALA A 39 -12.93 5.33 14.61
CA ALA A 39 -11.81 4.37 14.57
C ALA A 39 -12.11 3.22 13.60
N ASP A 40 -13.31 2.66 13.66
CA ASP A 40 -13.70 1.55 12.79
C ASP A 40 -13.73 1.96 11.31
N GLU A 41 -14.20 3.17 11.01
CA GLU A 41 -14.20 3.67 9.62
C GLU A 41 -12.78 3.91 9.10
N LEU A 42 -11.89 4.43 9.95
CA LEU A 42 -10.49 4.61 9.58
C LEU A 42 -9.83 3.26 9.28
N ALA A 43 -10.11 2.24 10.10
CA ALA A 43 -9.58 0.89 9.88
C ALA A 43 -10.12 0.27 8.59
N LYS A 44 -11.41 0.47 8.29
CA LYS A 44 -12.03 0.01 7.04
C LYS A 44 -11.39 0.69 5.83
N TYR A 45 -11.15 1.97 5.91
CA TYR A 45 -10.51 2.72 4.83
C TYR A 45 -9.07 2.22 4.61
N ALA A 46 -8.34 1.96 5.69
CA ALA A 46 -6.99 1.40 5.61
C ALA A 46 -7.01 0.06 4.87
N LYS A 47 -7.94 -0.81 5.22
CA LYS A 47 -8.11 -2.12 4.56
C LYS A 47 -8.44 -1.95 3.09
N TYR A 48 -9.32 -1.02 2.76
CA TYR A 48 -9.68 -0.72 1.38
C TYR A 48 -8.47 -0.30 0.56
N ARG A 49 -7.65 0.61 1.09
CA ARG A 49 -6.45 1.07 0.39
C ARG A 49 -5.42 -0.06 0.24
N LEU A 50 -5.29 -0.90 1.26
CA LEU A 50 -4.39 -2.04 1.20
C LEU A 50 -4.83 -3.05 0.14
N ASP A 51 -6.13 -3.31 0.04
CA ASP A 51 -6.68 -4.19 -1.00
C ASP A 51 -6.48 -3.59 -2.38
N HIS A 52 -6.61 -2.27 -2.50
CA HIS A 52 -6.40 -1.57 -3.76
C HIS A 52 -4.94 -1.68 -4.22
N PHE A 53 -3.99 -1.68 -3.29
CA PHE A 53 -2.58 -1.94 -3.62
C PHE A 53 -2.43 -3.25 -4.41
N MET A 54 -3.13 -4.28 -4.01
CA MET A 54 -3.05 -5.58 -4.70
C MET A 54 -3.52 -5.51 -6.15
N ALA A 55 -4.50 -4.65 -6.44
CA ALA A 55 -4.96 -4.44 -7.82
C ALA A 55 -3.86 -3.83 -8.68
N PHE A 56 -3.17 -2.79 -8.19
CA PHE A 56 -2.03 -2.21 -8.89
C PHE A 56 -0.86 -3.19 -8.99
N HIS A 57 -0.61 -3.93 -7.92
CA HIS A 57 0.48 -4.91 -7.87
C HIS A 57 0.30 -5.99 -8.95
N LYS A 58 -0.93 -6.47 -9.12
CA LYS A 58 -1.23 -7.47 -10.14
C LYS A 58 -0.92 -6.93 -11.54
N ILE A 59 -1.31 -5.70 -11.82
CA ILE A 59 -1.02 -5.06 -13.11
C ILE A 59 0.50 -4.90 -13.28
N PHE A 60 1.19 -4.48 -12.21
CA PHE A 60 2.65 -4.32 -12.23
C PHE A 60 3.35 -5.64 -12.58
N VAL A 61 2.95 -6.73 -11.95
CA VAL A 61 3.53 -8.06 -12.19
C VAL A 61 3.27 -8.50 -13.64
N ASP A 62 2.02 -8.35 -14.11
CA ASP A 62 1.65 -8.74 -15.47
C ASP A 62 2.42 -7.94 -16.53
N GLU A 63 2.55 -6.63 -16.33
CA GLU A 63 3.31 -5.78 -17.25
C GLU A 63 4.81 -6.08 -17.20
N SER A 64 5.35 -6.40 -16.03
CA SER A 64 6.75 -6.76 -15.87
C SER A 64 7.08 -8.03 -16.65
N LYS A 65 6.17 -9.00 -16.68
CA LYS A 65 6.34 -10.23 -17.44
C LYS A 65 6.37 -9.98 -18.95
N LYS A 66 5.58 -9.03 -19.43
CA LYS A 66 5.55 -8.65 -20.86
C LYS A 66 6.84 -7.97 -21.28
N MET A 67 7.56 -7.38 -20.35
CA MET A 67 8.76 -6.59 -20.61
C MET A 67 10.05 -7.34 -20.28
N LYS A 68 10.09 -8.64 -20.51
CA LYS A 68 11.28 -9.46 -20.26
C LYS A 68 12.54 -8.97 -20.97
N GLU A 69 12.40 -8.19 -22.03
CA GLU A 69 13.52 -7.66 -22.80
C GLU A 69 13.90 -6.24 -22.40
N VAL A 70 13.11 -5.60 -21.53
CA VAL A 70 13.44 -4.26 -21.02
C VAL A 70 14.34 -4.43 -19.83
N SER A 71 15.48 -3.73 -19.83
CA SER A 71 16.48 -3.84 -18.78
C SER A 71 15.86 -3.55 -17.40
N GLU A 72 16.31 -4.28 -16.39
CA GLU A 72 16.01 -4.01 -14.99
C GLU A 72 16.21 -2.54 -14.64
N LYS A 73 17.14 -1.88 -15.32
CA LYS A 73 17.44 -0.46 -15.15
C LYS A 73 16.21 0.42 -15.41
N THR A 74 15.42 0.10 -16.46
CA THR A 74 14.22 0.90 -16.77
C THR A 74 13.16 0.77 -15.68
N VAL A 75 12.97 -0.45 -15.17
CA VAL A 75 12.03 -0.71 -14.07
C VAL A 75 12.52 0.00 -12.80
N SER A 76 13.81 -0.13 -12.48
CA SER A 76 14.42 0.50 -11.31
C SER A 76 14.30 2.03 -11.33
N GLN A 77 14.44 2.64 -12.51
CA GLN A 77 14.31 4.09 -12.64
C GLN A 77 12.90 4.59 -12.35
N CYS A 78 11.88 3.72 -12.48
CA CYS A 78 10.51 4.08 -12.15
C CYS A 78 10.20 3.92 -10.67
N MET A 79 11.04 3.19 -9.92
CA MET A 79 10.87 2.87 -8.51
C MET A 79 11.88 3.64 -7.66
N TRP A 80 11.71 4.94 -7.56
CA TRP A 80 12.75 5.83 -7.02
C TRP A 80 12.89 5.80 -5.50
N HIS A 81 11.84 5.48 -4.78
CA HIS A 81 11.83 5.57 -3.32
C HIS A 81 11.95 4.21 -2.66
N GLU A 82 11.22 3.23 -3.18
CA GLU A 82 11.16 1.90 -2.61
C GLU A 82 11.29 0.85 -3.71
N THR A 83 11.97 -0.25 -3.41
CA THR A 83 12.00 -1.38 -4.31
C THR A 83 10.67 -2.14 -4.20
N HIS A 84 10.38 -2.99 -5.20
CA HIS A 84 9.22 -3.87 -5.15
C HIS A 84 9.23 -4.76 -3.90
N GLU A 85 10.39 -5.25 -3.53
CA GLU A 85 10.56 -6.07 -2.33
C GLU A 85 10.25 -5.29 -1.05
N GLN A 86 10.74 -4.05 -0.96
CA GLN A 86 10.46 -3.17 0.18
C GLN A 86 8.96 -2.86 0.27
N MET A 87 8.28 -2.70 -0.85
CA MET A 87 6.84 -2.50 -0.87
C MET A 87 6.08 -3.72 -0.36
N GLN A 88 6.53 -4.94 -0.70
CA GLN A 88 5.93 -6.16 -0.17
C GLN A 88 6.09 -6.25 1.36
N GLU A 89 7.26 -5.93 1.86
CA GLU A 89 7.51 -5.90 3.31
C GLU A 89 6.62 -4.86 3.99
N TRP A 90 6.46 -3.72 3.39
CA TRP A 90 5.61 -2.64 3.89
C TRP A 90 4.14 -3.08 3.91
N TYR A 91 3.67 -3.70 2.81
CA TYR A 91 2.33 -4.30 2.75
C TYR A 91 2.09 -5.27 3.90
N ASP A 92 3.03 -6.18 4.13
CA ASP A 92 2.91 -7.18 5.19
C ASP A 92 2.85 -6.54 6.57
N SER A 93 3.65 -5.50 6.80
CA SER A 93 3.65 -4.73 8.06
C SER A 93 2.28 -4.09 8.30
N ILE A 94 1.71 -3.44 7.29
CA ILE A 94 0.40 -2.80 7.39
C ILE A 94 -0.69 -3.84 7.62
N SER A 95 -0.63 -4.96 6.92
CA SER A 95 -1.58 -6.07 7.07
C SER A 95 -1.62 -6.58 8.50
N LYS A 96 -0.45 -6.71 9.14
CA LYS A 96 -0.35 -7.12 10.55
C LYS A 96 -1.01 -6.10 11.48
N LYS A 97 -0.80 -4.81 11.24
CA LYS A 97 -1.43 -3.75 12.03
C LYS A 97 -2.96 -3.81 11.92
N ILE A 98 -3.48 -4.01 10.72
CA ILE A 98 -4.92 -4.11 10.48
C ILE A 98 -5.49 -5.33 11.20
N THR A 99 -4.80 -6.47 11.15
CA THR A 99 -5.22 -7.69 11.84
C THR A 99 -5.26 -7.49 13.35
N LYS A 100 -4.26 -6.83 13.91
CA LYS A 100 -4.20 -6.55 15.35
C LYS A 100 -5.29 -5.59 15.82
N TYR A 101 -5.73 -4.70 14.97
CA TYR A 101 -6.77 -3.72 15.30
C TYR A 101 -8.06 -4.39 15.74
N LYS A 102 -8.39 -5.50 15.11
CA LYS A 102 -9.60 -6.26 15.45
C LYS A 102 -9.43 -6.91 16.82
#